data_c86c05efa29c33160859a82aa11fe247
#
_entry.id   c86c05efa29c33160859a82aa11fe247
#
_cell.length_a   1.000
_cell.length_b   1.000
_cell.length_c   1.000
_cell.angle_alpha   90.00
_cell.angle_beta   90.00
_cell.angle_gamma   90.00
#
_symmetry.space_group_name_H-M   'P 1'
#
loop_
_entity.id
_entity.type
_entity.pdbx_description
1 polymer ?
#
loop_
_entity_poly.entity_id
_entity_poly.type
_entity_poly.pdbx_seq_one_letter_code
_entity_poly.pdbx_strand_id
1 'polypeptide(L)'
;MKKFLSMALAVLLLMGLVACGGNSQPAETTTPADPYAALEADVTALDKAYEGRAAYHGEFHDHANTGGTSDGHQNLTIWKSVMESLDMDFATIVDHKQALHMELDVWDDSIFIGGSEPMAMPSGLIAATYNKMHFNMIFTDVNGLINTVKEYDASCLPGRGFNAKDYPEDYTGTDADKLAGGWHFTYLYGDSTPSKEQMAQLIDIIKKNGGMFVNVHPKSDGYVASENPLDYWYADYTGLEVFYGYRGSAPTQPATLLNYELWTNLLKLGKKVWATAGSDKHSMPNTDALSTVYSTAKDAKEHFEHFKVGDFVCGPVGIRMTIGDAVMGSETSFAGQRVIFSVGDFHSSAYNPTHKYRVELHTDKGIVFSQELEDPTQTVYFAVDADENAAFYRVEIHDTTVKLMHALGNPIWNVK
;
A
#
# COMPACT_ATOMS: atom_id res chain seq x y z
N MET A 1 11.58 -31.93 -13.51
CA MET A 1 10.86 -31.58 -14.76
C MET A 1 11.39 -30.22 -15.18
N LYS A 2 11.95 -30.12 -16.38
CA LYS A 2 12.56 -28.88 -16.88
C LYS A 2 11.46 -27.88 -17.21
N LYS A 3 11.41 -26.73 -16.52
CA LYS A 3 10.56 -25.59 -16.87
C LYS A 3 11.11 -24.95 -18.13
N PHE A 4 10.33 -24.92 -19.20
CA PHE A 4 10.66 -24.16 -20.40
C PHE A 4 10.38 -22.68 -20.11
N LEU A 5 11.41 -21.87 -20.12
CA LEU A 5 11.34 -20.43 -20.05
C LEU A 5 10.98 -19.92 -21.46
N SER A 6 9.74 -19.52 -21.69
CA SER A 6 9.37 -18.76 -22.90
C SER A 6 9.69 -17.29 -22.67
N MET A 7 10.83 -16.83 -23.18
CA MET A 7 11.20 -15.41 -23.19
C MET A 7 10.63 -14.77 -24.46
N ALA A 8 9.62 -13.92 -24.31
CA ALA A 8 9.23 -12.97 -25.36
C ALA A 8 10.09 -11.71 -25.22
N LEU A 9 10.91 -11.46 -26.22
CA LEU A 9 11.91 -10.40 -26.25
C LEU A 9 11.48 -9.30 -27.22
N ALA A 10 11.17 -8.11 -26.70
CA ALA A 10 11.01 -6.91 -27.51
C ALA A 10 12.32 -6.08 -27.49
N VAL A 11 13.03 -6.06 -28.60
CA VAL A 11 14.25 -5.23 -28.81
C VAL A 11 13.85 -3.95 -29.50
N LEU A 12 13.97 -2.80 -28.84
CA LEU A 12 13.95 -1.48 -29.51
C LEU A 12 15.38 -1.07 -29.92
N LEU A 13 15.63 -1.07 -31.22
CA LEU A 13 16.84 -0.48 -31.80
C LEU A 13 16.67 1.05 -31.91
N LEU A 14 17.38 1.82 -31.11
CA LEU A 14 17.59 3.26 -31.35
C LEU A 14 18.82 3.41 -32.25
N MET A 15 18.62 3.69 -33.53
CA MET A 15 19.71 4.15 -34.42
C MET A 15 19.93 5.65 -34.23
N GLY A 16 21.00 6.02 -33.55
CA GLY A 16 21.54 7.36 -33.53
C GLY A 16 22.57 7.53 -34.67
N LEU A 17 22.24 8.34 -35.66
CA LEU A 17 23.18 8.80 -36.70
C LEU A 17 24.07 9.90 -36.11
N VAL A 18 25.38 9.63 -35.99
CA VAL A 18 26.40 10.68 -35.82
C VAL A 18 27.33 10.67 -37.03
N ALA A 19 27.42 11.85 -37.66
CA ALA A 19 28.29 12.07 -38.83
C ALA A 19 29.69 12.48 -38.41
N CYS A 20 30.67 11.86 -39.09
CA CYS A 20 32.04 12.21 -39.50
C CYS A 20 32.87 13.27 -38.77
N GLY A 21 34.09 12.86 -38.43
CA GLY A 21 35.27 13.73 -38.41
C GLY A 21 36.49 13.19 -37.66
N GLY A 22 37.35 12.41 -38.33
CA GLY A 22 38.81 12.51 -38.28
C GLY A 22 39.62 11.92 -37.14
N ASN A 23 40.44 11.00 -37.54
CA ASN A 23 41.73 10.52 -37.07
C ASN A 23 41.77 9.23 -36.24
N SER A 24 42.36 8.24 -36.90
CA SER A 24 42.51 6.84 -36.52
C SER A 24 43.62 6.60 -35.49
N GLN A 25 43.24 6.04 -34.36
CA GLN A 25 43.99 5.03 -33.61
C GLN A 25 43.21 3.72 -33.67
N PRO A 26 43.87 2.54 -33.66
CA PRO A 26 43.12 1.29 -33.66
C PRO A 26 42.35 1.20 -32.35
N ALA A 27 41.04 1.31 -32.44
CA ALA A 27 40.17 1.05 -31.32
C ALA A 27 40.28 -0.46 -30.99
N GLU A 28 40.56 -0.76 -29.74
CA GLU A 28 40.25 -2.08 -29.18
C GLU A 28 38.83 -2.41 -29.57
N THR A 29 38.64 -3.50 -30.30
CA THR A 29 37.31 -4.04 -30.59
C THR A 29 36.74 -4.59 -29.31
N THR A 30 36.09 -3.73 -28.51
CA THR A 30 35.21 -4.20 -27.48
C THR A 30 34.07 -4.92 -28.18
N THR A 31 34.02 -6.24 -28.02
CA THR A 31 32.85 -7.04 -28.42
C THR A 31 31.62 -6.35 -27.83
N PRO A 32 30.57 -6.02 -28.62
CA PRO A 32 29.36 -5.45 -28.07
C PRO A 32 28.89 -6.37 -26.97
N ALA A 33 28.61 -5.81 -25.78
CA ALA A 33 28.05 -6.58 -24.67
C ALA A 33 26.77 -7.26 -25.16
N ASP A 34 26.64 -8.54 -24.92
CA ASP A 34 25.44 -9.29 -25.28
C ASP A 34 24.23 -8.68 -24.48
N PRO A 35 23.24 -8.05 -25.14
CA PRO A 35 22.10 -7.46 -24.44
C PRO A 35 21.27 -8.50 -23.69
N TYR A 36 21.35 -9.76 -24.09
CA TYR A 36 20.68 -10.87 -23.37
C TYR A 36 21.40 -11.19 -22.06
N ALA A 37 22.73 -11.18 -22.04
CA ALA A 37 23.49 -11.42 -20.81
C ALA A 37 23.25 -10.32 -19.77
N ALA A 38 23.07 -9.06 -20.20
CA ALA A 38 22.71 -7.97 -19.29
C ALA A 38 21.31 -8.18 -18.70
N LEU A 39 20.32 -8.52 -19.52
CA LEU A 39 18.96 -8.78 -19.03
C LEU A 39 18.91 -10.00 -18.11
N GLU A 40 19.64 -11.07 -18.41
CA GLU A 40 19.71 -12.26 -17.54
C GLU A 40 20.31 -11.93 -16.17
N ALA A 41 21.33 -11.08 -16.12
CA ALA A 41 21.91 -10.60 -14.87
C ALA A 41 20.91 -9.75 -14.06
N ASP A 42 20.14 -8.89 -14.73
CA ASP A 42 19.09 -8.07 -14.11
C ASP A 42 17.97 -8.92 -13.52
N VAL A 43 17.47 -9.90 -14.29
CA VAL A 43 16.44 -10.85 -13.81
C VAL A 43 16.95 -11.61 -12.60
N THR A 44 18.20 -12.10 -12.64
CA THR A 44 18.83 -12.81 -11.53
C THR A 44 18.92 -11.91 -10.27
N ALA A 45 19.25 -10.63 -10.42
CA ALA A 45 19.33 -9.69 -9.31
C ALA A 45 17.95 -9.42 -8.69
N LEU A 46 16.92 -9.22 -9.52
CA LEU A 46 15.55 -9.05 -9.05
C LEU A 46 15.04 -10.31 -8.34
N ASP A 47 15.21 -11.48 -8.93
CA ASP A 47 14.75 -12.75 -8.33
C ASP A 47 15.46 -13.03 -7.01
N LYS A 48 16.74 -12.65 -6.88
CA LYS A 48 17.48 -12.76 -5.62
C LYS A 48 16.91 -11.81 -4.54
N ALA A 49 16.51 -10.59 -4.88
CA ALA A 49 15.91 -9.64 -3.93
C ALA A 49 14.57 -10.14 -3.37
N TYR A 50 13.88 -10.97 -4.13
CA TYR A 50 12.60 -11.59 -3.76
C TYR A 50 12.70 -13.11 -3.55
N GLU A 51 13.91 -13.63 -3.28
CA GLU A 51 14.14 -15.08 -3.11
C GLU A 51 13.32 -15.66 -1.96
N GLY A 52 12.63 -16.76 -2.23
CA GLY A 52 11.79 -17.46 -1.27
C GLY A 52 10.44 -16.79 -1.00
N ARG A 53 10.13 -15.65 -1.61
CA ARG A 53 8.85 -14.97 -1.45
C ARG A 53 7.84 -15.40 -2.52
N ALA A 54 6.56 -15.46 -2.14
CA ALA A 54 5.42 -15.64 -3.03
C ALA A 54 4.48 -14.43 -2.92
N ALA A 55 3.66 -14.21 -3.95
CA ALA A 55 2.62 -13.18 -3.92
C ALA A 55 1.43 -13.66 -3.08
N TYR A 56 0.94 -12.80 -2.20
CA TYR A 56 -0.26 -12.97 -1.41
C TYR A 56 -1.19 -11.78 -1.62
N HIS A 57 -2.50 -12.05 -1.67
CA HIS A 57 -3.51 -11.04 -1.98
C HIS A 57 -4.52 -10.91 -0.85
N GLY A 58 -4.88 -9.69 -0.49
CA GLY A 58 -5.88 -9.46 0.54
C GLY A 58 -6.33 -8.01 0.64
N GLU A 59 -7.29 -7.76 1.50
CA GLU A 59 -7.85 -6.45 1.80
C GLU A 59 -7.07 -5.75 2.92
N PHE A 60 -6.97 -4.41 2.83
CA PHE A 60 -6.21 -3.63 3.79
C PHE A 60 -7.05 -2.60 4.57
N HIS A 61 -8.38 -2.64 4.44
CA HIS A 61 -9.33 -1.79 5.17
C HIS A 61 -10.72 -2.38 5.16
N ASP A 62 -11.13 -3.01 6.26
CA ASP A 62 -12.43 -3.66 6.40
C ASP A 62 -13.00 -3.56 7.82
N HIS A 63 -14.33 -3.75 7.93
CA HIS A 63 -15.09 -3.74 9.18
C HIS A 63 -15.84 -5.05 9.37
N ALA A 64 -15.72 -5.64 10.56
CA ALA A 64 -16.42 -6.86 10.92
C ALA A 64 -17.48 -6.59 11.99
N ASN A 65 -18.37 -7.55 12.24
CA ASN A 65 -19.28 -7.51 13.38
C ASN A 65 -18.58 -8.16 14.58
N THR A 66 -17.93 -7.34 15.38
CA THR A 66 -17.18 -7.76 16.56
C THR A 66 -17.78 -7.22 17.87
N GLY A 67 -18.92 -6.53 17.78
CA GLY A 67 -19.57 -5.89 18.93
C GLY A 67 -19.03 -4.48 19.23
N GLY A 68 -19.43 -3.94 20.37
CA GLY A 68 -19.00 -2.58 20.80
C GLY A 68 -19.42 -1.49 19.82
N THR A 69 -18.45 -0.80 19.25
CA THR A 69 -18.64 0.26 18.25
C THR A 69 -18.42 -0.22 16.81
N SER A 70 -18.21 -1.54 16.62
CA SER A 70 -18.12 -2.07 15.25
C SER A 70 -19.49 -1.94 14.55
N ASP A 71 -19.45 -1.66 13.27
CA ASP A 71 -20.62 -1.47 12.41
C ASP A 71 -20.58 -2.38 11.18
N GLY A 72 -19.61 -3.28 11.09
CA GLY A 72 -19.62 -4.37 10.14
C GLY A 72 -20.77 -5.35 10.36
N HIS A 73 -21.23 -6.02 9.32
CA HIS A 73 -22.42 -6.86 9.37
C HIS A 73 -22.12 -8.34 9.60
N GLN A 74 -20.89 -8.78 9.31
CA GLN A 74 -20.51 -10.20 9.37
C GLN A 74 -19.42 -10.44 10.41
N ASN A 75 -19.55 -11.54 11.16
CA ASN A 75 -18.55 -11.92 12.14
C ASN A 75 -17.29 -12.53 11.48
N LEU A 76 -16.19 -12.63 12.24
CA LEU A 76 -14.90 -13.10 11.75
C LEU A 76 -14.92 -14.54 11.23
N THR A 77 -15.80 -15.40 11.74
CA THR A 77 -15.94 -16.79 11.24
C THR A 77 -16.46 -16.79 9.80
N ILE A 78 -17.44 -15.93 9.50
CA ILE A 78 -17.97 -15.75 8.14
C ILE A 78 -16.90 -15.12 7.25
N TRP A 79 -16.16 -14.12 7.76
CA TRP A 79 -15.03 -13.50 7.06
C TRP A 79 -14.03 -14.55 6.57
N LYS A 80 -13.54 -15.40 7.45
CA LYS A 80 -12.60 -16.48 7.10
C LYS A 80 -13.12 -17.39 6.00
N SER A 81 -14.37 -17.85 6.11
CA SER A 81 -14.98 -18.74 5.11
C SER A 81 -15.14 -18.08 3.75
N VAL A 82 -15.48 -16.80 3.70
CA VAL A 82 -15.66 -16.07 2.43
C VAL A 82 -14.31 -15.73 1.80
N MET A 83 -13.32 -15.31 2.59
CA MET A 83 -11.96 -15.07 2.12
C MET A 83 -11.38 -16.32 1.43
N GLU A 84 -11.53 -17.50 2.05
CA GLU A 84 -11.11 -18.76 1.45
C GLU A 84 -11.79 -19.02 0.07
N SER A 85 -13.08 -18.71 -0.04
CA SER A 85 -13.82 -18.87 -1.29
C SER A 85 -13.44 -17.86 -2.39
N LEU A 86 -12.84 -16.74 -1.99
CA LEU A 86 -12.37 -15.68 -2.86
C LEU A 86 -10.86 -15.73 -3.15
N ASP A 87 -10.17 -16.75 -2.66
CA ASP A 87 -8.71 -16.91 -2.78
C ASP A 87 -7.94 -15.72 -2.16
N MET A 88 -8.47 -15.16 -1.08
CA MET A 88 -7.82 -14.08 -0.31
C MET A 88 -6.96 -14.68 0.79
N ASP A 89 -5.76 -14.16 0.95
CA ASP A 89 -4.76 -14.64 1.91
C ASP A 89 -4.84 -13.95 3.26
N PHE A 90 -5.22 -12.69 3.30
CA PHE A 90 -5.31 -11.87 4.51
C PHE A 90 -6.43 -10.81 4.41
N ALA A 91 -6.86 -10.29 5.56
CA ALA A 91 -7.70 -9.10 5.66
C ALA A 91 -7.29 -8.24 6.86
N THR A 92 -7.42 -6.94 6.73
CA THR A 92 -7.18 -5.99 7.82
C THR A 92 -8.50 -5.51 8.38
N ILE A 93 -8.78 -5.86 9.64
CA ILE A 93 -10.00 -5.47 10.36
C ILE A 93 -9.67 -4.26 11.23
N VAL A 94 -10.34 -3.16 10.95
CA VAL A 94 -10.09 -1.84 11.58
C VAL A 94 -11.39 -1.20 12.08
N ASP A 95 -12.15 -1.94 12.86
CA ASP A 95 -13.42 -1.48 13.39
C ASP A 95 -13.33 -0.09 14.03
N HIS A 96 -14.40 0.69 13.88
CA HIS A 96 -14.43 2.05 14.38
C HIS A 96 -14.19 2.13 15.90
N LYS A 97 -13.22 2.95 16.32
CA LYS A 97 -12.95 3.34 17.71
C LYS A 97 -12.58 2.21 18.65
N GLN A 98 -12.29 1.03 18.17
CA GLN A 98 -11.98 -0.14 19.00
C GLN A 98 -11.00 -1.08 18.32
N ALA A 99 -10.44 -2.00 19.09
CA ALA A 99 -9.61 -3.09 18.63
C ALA A 99 -9.92 -4.41 19.34
N LEU A 100 -11.12 -4.54 19.91
CA LEU A 100 -11.53 -5.74 20.68
C LEU A 100 -11.55 -7.01 19.84
N HIS A 101 -11.74 -6.88 18.52
CA HIS A 101 -11.69 -7.99 17.58
C HIS A 101 -10.37 -8.76 17.68
N MET A 102 -9.26 -8.09 18.00
CA MET A 102 -7.94 -8.73 18.15
C MET A 102 -7.81 -9.62 19.41
N GLU A 103 -8.77 -9.55 20.33
CA GLU A 103 -8.79 -10.36 21.56
C GLU A 103 -9.88 -11.44 21.55
N LEU A 104 -10.66 -11.56 20.47
CA LEU A 104 -11.70 -12.59 20.36
C LEU A 104 -11.08 -13.97 20.11
N ASP A 105 -11.67 -15.02 20.69
CA ASP A 105 -11.23 -16.41 20.48
C ASP A 105 -11.21 -16.86 19.00
N VAL A 106 -12.01 -16.20 18.15
CA VAL A 106 -12.08 -16.45 16.71
C VAL A 106 -11.04 -15.68 15.91
N TRP A 107 -10.30 -14.77 16.55
CA TRP A 107 -9.21 -14.06 15.92
C TRP A 107 -8.11 -15.02 15.49
N ASP A 108 -7.51 -14.76 14.33
CA ASP A 108 -6.46 -15.61 13.77
C ASP A 108 -5.35 -14.73 13.20
N ASP A 109 -4.29 -14.60 13.96
CA ASP A 109 -3.12 -13.76 13.63
C ASP A 109 -2.42 -14.15 12.32
N SER A 110 -2.67 -15.37 11.81
CA SER A 110 -2.09 -15.80 10.52
C SER A 110 -2.87 -15.29 9.31
N ILE A 111 -4.11 -14.81 9.53
CA ILE A 111 -5.03 -14.37 8.47
C ILE A 111 -5.40 -12.90 8.64
N PHE A 112 -5.58 -12.44 9.90
CA PHE A 112 -6.04 -11.09 10.17
C PHE A 112 -4.92 -10.18 10.64
N ILE A 113 -4.85 -9.00 10.04
CA ILE A 113 -4.14 -7.83 10.54
C ILE A 113 -5.18 -6.99 11.29
N GLY A 114 -4.85 -6.49 12.47
CA GLY A 114 -5.78 -5.73 13.27
C GLY A 114 -5.53 -4.23 13.26
N GLY A 115 -6.39 -3.52 13.97
CA GLY A 115 -6.22 -2.08 14.12
C GLY A 115 -7.50 -1.38 14.55
N SER A 116 -7.55 -0.10 14.33
CA SER A 116 -8.74 0.71 14.55
C SER A 116 -8.81 1.84 13.54
N GLU A 117 -10.02 2.16 13.12
CA GLU A 117 -10.32 3.37 12.35
C GLU A 117 -10.92 4.44 13.25
N PRO A 118 -10.13 5.29 13.90
CA PRO A 118 -10.61 6.48 14.57
C PRO A 118 -10.94 7.59 13.57
N MET A 119 -11.77 8.55 14.00
CA MET A 119 -12.02 9.77 13.25
C MET A 119 -11.33 10.95 13.91
N ALA A 120 -10.66 11.77 13.13
CA ALA A 120 -10.06 13.01 13.59
C ALA A 120 -10.33 14.14 12.59
N MET A 121 -10.36 15.37 13.10
CA MET A 121 -10.44 16.55 12.25
C MET A 121 -9.15 17.36 12.44
N PRO A 122 -8.15 17.23 11.54
CA PRO A 122 -6.94 18.02 11.63
C PRO A 122 -7.23 19.52 11.49
N SER A 123 -6.48 20.32 12.23
CA SER A 123 -6.53 21.77 12.12
C SER A 123 -6.13 22.21 10.69
N GLY A 124 -6.91 23.10 10.11
CA GLY A 124 -6.66 23.67 8.78
C GLY A 124 -7.44 23.03 7.65
N LEU A 125 -8.13 21.92 7.86
CA LEU A 125 -9.13 21.45 6.92
C LEU A 125 -10.42 22.24 7.08
N ILE A 126 -11.01 22.67 5.97
CA ILE A 126 -12.25 23.44 5.98
C ILE A 126 -13.41 22.51 6.35
N ALA A 127 -14.13 22.85 7.42
CA ALA A 127 -15.21 22.03 7.91
C ALA A 127 -16.48 22.18 7.07
N ALA A 128 -16.85 21.21 6.25
CA ALA A 128 -18.22 20.97 5.82
C ALA A 128 -18.91 20.01 6.80
N THR A 129 -20.21 19.82 6.71
CA THR A 129 -21.06 19.25 7.76
C THR A 129 -20.74 17.79 8.19
N TYR A 130 -19.78 17.10 7.53
CA TYR A 130 -19.36 15.72 7.80
C TYR A 130 -17.85 15.54 7.83
N ASN A 131 -17.10 16.55 8.20
CA ASN A 131 -15.67 16.72 7.99
C ASN A 131 -14.79 16.06 9.04
N LYS A 132 -14.97 14.80 9.27
CA LYS A 132 -14.04 14.03 10.08
C LYS A 132 -13.12 13.25 9.16
N MET A 133 -11.83 13.52 9.21
CA MET A 133 -10.85 12.67 8.58
C MET A 133 -10.87 11.33 9.27
N HIS A 134 -10.99 10.27 8.51
CA HIS A 134 -10.71 8.92 8.97
C HIS A 134 -9.25 8.57 8.72
N PHE A 135 -8.69 7.73 9.56
CA PHE A 135 -7.39 7.14 9.36
C PHE A 135 -7.33 5.79 10.07
N ASN A 136 -6.49 4.90 9.56
CA ASN A 136 -6.27 3.61 10.21
C ASN A 136 -4.99 3.64 11.02
N MET A 137 -5.08 3.15 12.25
CA MET A 137 -3.96 2.72 13.07
C MET A 137 -3.92 1.21 13.00
N ILE A 138 -2.96 0.65 12.26
CA ILE A 138 -2.87 -0.79 11.96
C ILE A 138 -1.75 -1.41 12.79
N PHE A 139 -2.04 -2.58 13.40
CA PHE A 139 -1.14 -3.32 14.27
C PHE A 139 -1.38 -4.82 14.14
N THR A 140 -0.36 -5.62 14.41
CA THR A 140 -0.49 -7.07 14.61
C THR A 140 -0.50 -7.47 16.09
N ASP A 141 -0.31 -6.50 17.00
CA ASP A 141 -0.36 -6.68 18.45
C ASP A 141 -1.27 -5.61 19.07
N VAL A 142 -2.32 -6.04 19.75
CA VAL A 142 -3.26 -5.14 20.43
C VAL A 142 -2.57 -4.26 21.46
N ASN A 143 -1.51 -4.75 22.12
CA ASN A 143 -0.76 -3.95 23.09
C ASN A 143 -0.03 -2.78 22.44
N GLY A 144 0.45 -2.95 21.19
CA GLY A 144 1.05 -1.85 20.41
C GLY A 144 0.05 -0.71 20.20
N LEU A 145 -1.20 -1.05 19.86
CA LEU A 145 -2.27 -0.08 19.70
C LEU A 145 -2.64 0.58 21.04
N ILE A 146 -2.80 -0.19 22.11
CA ILE A 146 -3.11 0.32 23.45
C ILE A 146 -2.02 1.28 23.93
N ASN A 147 -0.74 0.90 23.80
CA ASN A 147 0.38 1.73 24.20
C ASN A 147 0.43 3.03 23.39
N THR A 148 0.11 2.97 22.10
CA THR A 148 0.00 4.14 21.24
C THR A 148 -1.03 5.13 21.79
N VAL A 149 -2.20 4.63 22.13
CA VAL A 149 -3.29 5.46 22.64
C VAL A 149 -2.93 6.08 23.98
N LYS A 150 -2.38 5.31 24.92
CA LYS A 150 -1.92 5.80 26.22
C LYS A 150 -0.84 6.89 26.08
N GLU A 151 0.17 6.65 25.25
CA GLU A 151 1.28 7.58 25.05
C GLU A 151 0.81 8.87 24.37
N TYR A 152 -0.09 8.76 23.39
CA TYR A 152 -0.65 9.94 22.72
C TYR A 152 -1.48 10.79 23.67
N ASP A 153 -2.35 10.19 24.48
CA ASP A 153 -3.15 10.90 25.47
C ASP A 153 -2.26 11.66 26.47
N ALA A 154 -1.27 10.98 27.02
CA ALA A 154 -0.35 11.58 27.98
C ALA A 154 0.45 12.74 27.41
N SER A 155 0.83 12.70 26.12
CA SER A 155 1.76 13.66 25.51
C SER A 155 1.07 14.77 24.72
N CYS A 156 -0.05 14.49 24.09
CA CYS A 156 -0.71 15.41 23.15
C CYS A 156 -1.98 16.06 23.71
N LEU A 157 -2.63 15.44 24.68
CA LEU A 157 -3.88 15.89 25.27
C LEU A 157 -3.82 15.92 26.81
N PRO A 158 -2.86 16.64 27.41
CA PRO A 158 -2.71 16.66 28.86
C PRO A 158 -3.99 17.14 29.53
N GLY A 159 -4.53 16.34 30.46
CA GLY A 159 -5.72 16.66 31.25
C GLY A 159 -7.07 16.18 30.64
N ARG A 160 -7.04 15.52 29.49
CA ARG A 160 -8.22 14.81 28.95
C ARG A 160 -8.21 13.32 29.25
N GLY A 161 -7.42 12.89 30.20
CA GLY A 161 -7.07 11.55 30.58
C GLY A 161 -8.04 10.47 30.17
N PHE A 162 -7.50 9.43 29.58
CA PHE A 162 -8.19 8.15 29.51
C PHE A 162 -8.68 7.77 30.90
N ASN A 163 -9.91 7.40 30.98
CA ASN A 163 -10.41 6.78 32.18
C ASN A 163 -9.73 5.41 32.28
N ALA A 164 -9.07 5.07 33.40
CA ALA A 164 -8.38 3.80 33.57
C ALA A 164 -9.25 2.58 33.22
N LYS A 165 -10.58 2.68 33.41
CA LYS A 165 -11.55 1.67 32.98
C LYS A 165 -11.61 1.44 31.46
N ASP A 166 -11.06 2.35 30.66
CA ASP A 166 -11.06 2.26 29.21
C ASP A 166 -9.82 1.47 28.71
N TYR A 167 -8.97 0.97 29.62
CA TYR A 167 -7.77 0.19 29.31
C TYR A 167 -7.96 -1.28 29.63
N PRO A 168 -7.55 -2.19 28.76
CA PRO A 168 -7.78 -3.62 28.90
C PRO A 168 -6.96 -4.31 29.97
N GLU A 169 -5.78 -3.81 30.29
CA GLU A 169 -4.90 -4.42 31.28
C GLU A 169 -5.54 -4.53 32.68
N ASP A 170 -6.54 -3.70 32.98
CA ASP A 170 -7.29 -3.71 34.22
C ASP A 170 -8.60 -4.53 34.10
N TYR A 171 -8.84 -5.12 32.92
CA TYR A 171 -10.10 -5.77 32.62
C TYR A 171 -10.05 -7.25 32.86
N THR A 172 -10.83 -7.75 33.78
CA THR A 172 -10.91 -9.16 34.17
C THR A 172 -12.19 -9.88 33.70
N GLY A 173 -12.99 -9.20 32.86
CA GLY A 173 -14.25 -9.73 32.37
C GLY A 173 -14.09 -10.71 31.19
N THR A 174 -15.21 -11.29 30.76
CA THR A 174 -15.29 -12.12 29.56
C THR A 174 -15.18 -11.27 28.28
N ASP A 175 -14.97 -11.92 27.13
CA ASP A 175 -14.97 -11.22 25.83
C ASP A 175 -16.30 -10.50 25.57
N ALA A 176 -17.43 -11.10 25.98
CA ALA A 176 -18.74 -10.46 25.90
C ALA A 176 -18.82 -9.20 26.76
N ASP A 177 -18.23 -9.22 27.96
CA ASP A 177 -18.18 -8.05 28.85
C ASP A 177 -17.24 -6.98 28.28
N LYS A 178 -16.12 -7.36 27.67
CA LYS A 178 -15.21 -6.44 26.95
C LYS A 178 -15.95 -5.73 25.82
N LEU A 179 -16.69 -6.48 25.01
CA LEU A 179 -17.52 -5.94 23.93
C LEU A 179 -18.60 -4.99 24.43
N ALA A 180 -19.27 -5.34 25.54
CA ALA A 180 -20.33 -4.51 26.16
C ALA A 180 -19.76 -3.27 26.87
N GLY A 181 -18.57 -3.37 27.47
CA GLY A 181 -17.94 -2.31 28.25
C GLY A 181 -17.33 -1.19 27.40
N GLY A 182 -17.08 -1.45 26.11
CA GLY A 182 -16.64 -0.46 25.12
C GLY A 182 -15.25 0.13 25.38
N TRP A 183 -14.27 -0.49 24.84
CA TRP A 183 -13.00 0.14 24.56
C TRP A 183 -13.21 1.20 23.51
N HIS A 184 -13.42 2.40 23.89
CA HIS A 184 -13.64 3.44 22.92
C HIS A 184 -12.44 4.37 22.91
N PHE A 185 -11.80 4.51 21.78
CA PHE A 185 -10.95 5.66 21.51
C PHE A 185 -11.80 6.93 21.32
N THR A 186 -12.74 7.14 22.22
CA THR A 186 -13.76 8.21 22.09
C THR A 186 -13.18 9.60 22.14
N TYR A 187 -12.00 9.77 22.72
CA TYR A 187 -11.35 11.07 22.80
C TYR A 187 -10.73 11.51 21.47
N LEU A 188 -10.44 10.60 20.54
CA LEU A 188 -10.07 10.96 19.16
C LEU A 188 -11.28 11.53 18.39
N TYR A 189 -12.45 11.41 18.96
CA TYR A 189 -13.72 11.93 18.46
C TYR A 189 -14.21 13.20 19.15
N GLY A 190 -13.54 13.69 20.13
CA GLY A 190 -14.02 14.85 20.87
C GLY A 190 -14.08 16.12 20.01
N ASP A 191 -14.48 17.20 20.65
CA ASP A 191 -14.41 18.57 20.12
C ASP A 191 -12.98 19.05 19.83
N SER A 192 -11.99 18.16 19.98
CA SER A 192 -10.59 18.44 19.72
C SER A 192 -10.25 18.09 18.28
N THR A 193 -9.89 19.10 17.54
CA THR A 193 -9.28 18.99 16.22
C THR A 193 -7.76 18.94 16.43
N PRO A 194 -7.08 17.80 16.24
CA PRO A 194 -5.63 17.75 16.37
C PRO A 194 -4.98 18.65 15.31
N SER A 195 -3.92 19.35 15.69
CA SER A 195 -3.09 20.08 14.74
C SER A 195 -2.32 19.10 13.85
N LYS A 196 -1.72 19.60 12.74
CA LYS A 196 -0.84 18.77 11.90
C LYS A 196 0.35 18.22 12.69
N GLU A 197 0.90 19.02 13.61
CA GLU A 197 1.98 18.61 14.49
C GLU A 197 1.54 17.50 15.46
N GLN A 198 0.32 17.57 15.99
CA GLN A 198 -0.24 16.52 16.83
C GLN A 198 -0.49 15.24 16.05
N MET A 199 -0.96 15.33 14.79
CA MET A 199 -1.09 14.17 13.90
C MET A 199 0.27 13.56 13.57
N ALA A 200 1.28 14.36 13.27
CA ALA A 200 2.64 13.88 13.06
C ALA A 200 3.19 13.16 14.31
N GLN A 201 2.97 13.73 15.49
CA GLN A 201 3.35 13.10 16.75
C GLN A 201 2.60 11.76 16.99
N LEU A 202 1.32 11.69 16.70
CA LEU A 202 0.57 10.42 16.75
C LEU A 202 1.18 9.38 15.82
N ILE A 203 1.53 9.77 14.60
CA ILE A 203 2.15 8.88 13.61
C ILE A 203 3.50 8.35 14.13
N ASP A 204 4.32 9.20 14.75
CA ASP A 204 5.60 8.78 15.34
C ASP A 204 5.38 7.79 16.50
N ILE A 205 4.35 8.01 17.33
CA ILE A 205 3.97 7.09 18.40
C ILE A 205 3.46 5.76 17.84
N ILE A 206 2.62 5.77 16.79
CA ILE A 206 2.17 4.55 16.08
C ILE A 206 3.37 3.73 15.61
N LYS A 207 4.29 4.35 14.88
CA LYS A 207 5.50 3.68 14.36
C LYS A 207 6.38 3.12 15.48
N LYS A 208 6.60 3.90 16.54
CA LYS A 208 7.37 3.49 17.71
C LYS A 208 6.80 2.25 18.39
N ASN A 209 5.49 2.11 18.42
CA ASN A 209 4.77 0.96 18.99
C ASN A 209 4.52 -0.17 17.98
N GLY A 210 5.19 -0.16 16.82
CA GLY A 210 5.15 -1.23 15.83
C GLY A 210 4.00 -1.17 14.84
N GLY A 211 3.24 -0.07 14.82
CA GLY A 211 2.10 0.11 13.94
C GLY A 211 2.41 0.87 12.63
N MET A 212 1.37 0.97 11.81
CA MET A 212 1.34 1.76 10.57
C MET A 212 0.15 2.71 10.58
N PHE A 213 0.36 3.93 10.09
CA PHE A 213 -0.70 4.91 9.87
C PHE A 213 -1.10 4.93 8.39
N VAL A 214 -2.40 4.94 8.12
CA VAL A 214 -2.97 5.10 6.77
C VAL A 214 -4.03 6.20 6.80
N ASN A 215 -3.87 7.22 5.95
CA ASN A 215 -4.92 8.20 5.68
C ASN A 215 -5.92 7.55 4.71
N VAL A 216 -7.11 7.17 5.21
CA VAL A 216 -8.08 6.39 4.43
C VAL A 216 -9.07 7.29 3.70
N HIS A 217 -9.50 6.86 2.51
CA HIS A 217 -10.48 7.49 1.61
C HIS A 217 -10.53 9.04 1.64
N PRO A 218 -9.36 9.74 1.55
CA PRO A 218 -9.26 11.17 1.84
C PRO A 218 -10.06 12.08 0.91
N LYS A 219 -10.47 11.61 -0.24
CA LYS A 219 -11.28 12.31 -1.25
C LYS A 219 -12.64 11.67 -1.52
N SER A 220 -13.13 10.81 -0.61
CA SER A 220 -14.46 10.22 -0.75
C SER A 220 -15.58 11.23 -0.48
N ASP A 221 -16.80 10.89 -0.91
CA ASP A 221 -17.99 11.70 -0.68
C ASP A 221 -18.19 12.02 0.80
N GLY A 222 -18.35 13.29 1.10
CA GLY A 222 -18.62 13.79 2.47
C GLY A 222 -17.38 14.24 3.24
N TYR A 223 -16.18 14.00 2.72
CA TYR A 223 -14.93 14.54 3.27
C TYR A 223 -14.55 15.86 2.64
N VAL A 224 -13.81 16.68 3.37
CA VAL A 224 -13.46 18.03 2.92
C VAL A 224 -12.59 17.98 1.69
N ALA A 225 -13.03 18.67 0.68
CA ALA A 225 -12.20 18.90 -0.49
C ALA A 225 -11.27 20.09 -0.25
N SER A 226 -10.08 19.84 0.32
CA SER A 226 -8.99 20.79 0.15
C SER A 226 -8.34 20.55 -1.20
N GLU A 227 -8.06 21.64 -1.94
CA GLU A 227 -7.31 21.59 -3.18
C GLU A 227 -5.79 21.53 -2.95
N ASN A 228 -5.34 21.80 -1.73
CA ASN A 228 -3.92 21.76 -1.39
C ASN A 228 -3.53 20.33 -0.94
N PRO A 229 -2.70 19.60 -1.71
CA PRO A 229 -2.31 18.23 -1.37
C PRO A 229 -1.67 18.11 0.01
N LEU A 230 -0.93 19.15 0.44
CA LEU A 230 -0.25 19.14 1.74
C LEU A 230 -1.21 19.11 2.93
N ASP A 231 -2.50 19.41 2.74
CA ASP A 231 -3.48 19.30 3.83
C ASP A 231 -3.80 17.85 4.20
N TYR A 232 -3.47 16.90 3.32
CA TYR A 232 -3.64 15.46 3.52
C TYR A 232 -2.35 14.75 3.91
N TRP A 233 -1.23 15.48 4.02
CA TRP A 233 0.06 14.93 4.42
C TRP A 233 0.43 15.37 5.84
N TYR A 234 0.83 14.42 6.67
CA TYR A 234 1.19 14.63 8.07
C TYR A 234 2.61 14.17 8.39
N ALA A 235 3.08 13.10 7.75
CA ALA A 235 4.43 12.58 7.90
C ALA A 235 4.82 11.73 6.68
N ASP A 236 6.12 11.57 6.45
CA ASP A 236 6.66 10.64 5.48
C ASP A 236 6.58 9.18 5.98
N TYR A 237 6.64 8.24 5.05
CA TYR A 237 6.53 6.80 5.32
C TYR A 237 5.24 6.43 6.04
N THR A 238 4.14 6.87 5.44
CA THR A 238 2.76 6.56 5.84
C THR A 238 1.96 6.08 4.64
N GLY A 239 0.86 5.38 4.89
CA GLY A 239 -0.09 4.99 3.85
C GLY A 239 -1.06 6.12 3.51
N LEU A 240 -1.53 6.12 2.26
CA LEU A 240 -2.67 6.87 1.78
C LEU A 240 -3.51 5.95 0.91
N GLU A 241 -4.77 5.79 1.25
CA GLU A 241 -5.67 4.93 0.50
C GLU A 241 -6.00 5.54 -0.87
N VAL A 242 -5.46 4.90 -1.91
CA VAL A 242 -5.65 5.32 -3.30
C VAL A 242 -6.79 4.52 -3.91
N PHE A 243 -6.76 3.19 -3.84
CA PHE A 243 -7.86 2.35 -4.27
C PHE A 243 -8.88 2.25 -3.15
N TYR A 244 -10.09 2.74 -3.44
CA TYR A 244 -11.22 2.79 -2.49
C TYR A 244 -12.45 2.12 -3.10
N GLY A 245 -12.91 1.04 -2.48
CA GLY A 245 -13.92 0.15 -3.06
C GLY A 245 -15.27 0.10 -2.34
N TYR A 246 -15.59 1.06 -1.45
CA TYR A 246 -16.77 1.00 -0.57
C TYR A 246 -18.09 0.72 -1.30
N ARG A 247 -18.33 1.32 -2.45
CA ARG A 247 -19.58 1.21 -3.22
C ARG A 247 -19.42 0.50 -4.55
N GLY A 248 -18.38 -0.30 -4.73
CA GLY A 248 -18.11 -1.04 -5.95
C GLY A 248 -16.62 -1.31 -6.15
N SER A 249 -16.23 -1.76 -7.33
CA SER A 249 -14.82 -2.02 -7.63
C SER A 249 -13.98 -0.75 -7.55
N ALA A 250 -12.87 -0.79 -6.82
CA ALA A 250 -11.98 0.34 -6.63
C ALA A 250 -11.56 1.02 -7.94
N PRO A 251 -11.21 0.30 -9.01
CA PRO A 251 -10.83 0.92 -10.28
C PRO A 251 -11.90 1.80 -10.92
N THR A 252 -13.18 1.61 -10.58
CA THR A 252 -14.31 2.37 -11.15
C THR A 252 -14.83 3.48 -10.24
N GLN A 253 -14.34 3.55 -9.01
CA GLN A 253 -14.80 4.55 -8.05
C GLN A 253 -14.24 5.94 -8.39
N PRO A 254 -15.08 6.99 -8.41
CA PRO A 254 -14.61 8.37 -8.61
C PRO A 254 -13.57 8.79 -7.55
N ALA A 255 -13.74 8.36 -6.30
CA ALA A 255 -12.81 8.64 -5.22
C ALA A 255 -11.40 8.08 -5.50
N THR A 256 -11.27 6.90 -6.11
CA THR A 256 -9.98 6.32 -6.50
C THR A 256 -9.18 7.26 -7.40
N LEU A 257 -9.81 7.86 -8.41
CA LEU A 257 -9.12 8.80 -9.30
C LEU A 257 -8.66 10.06 -8.58
N LEU A 258 -9.50 10.60 -7.68
CA LEU A 258 -9.15 11.77 -6.87
C LEU A 258 -8.04 11.47 -5.86
N ASN A 259 -8.07 10.30 -5.24
CA ASN A 259 -7.02 9.83 -4.34
C ASN A 259 -5.70 9.59 -5.08
N TYR A 260 -5.74 9.01 -6.29
CA TYR A 260 -4.57 8.83 -7.14
C TYR A 260 -3.93 10.17 -7.54
N GLU A 261 -4.74 11.15 -7.90
CA GLU A 261 -4.26 12.50 -8.22
C GLU A 261 -3.61 13.16 -6.99
N LEU A 262 -4.25 13.05 -5.81
CA LEU A 262 -3.70 13.53 -4.55
C LEU A 262 -2.35 12.87 -4.24
N TRP A 263 -2.28 11.55 -4.30
CA TRP A 263 -1.05 10.79 -4.04
C TRP A 263 0.08 11.18 -5.00
N THR A 264 -0.22 11.23 -6.31
CA THR A 264 0.75 11.63 -7.33
C THR A 264 1.28 13.06 -7.10
N ASN A 265 0.42 13.99 -6.69
CA ASN A 265 0.82 15.36 -6.37
C ASN A 265 1.70 15.42 -5.10
N LEU A 266 1.41 14.60 -4.09
CA LEU A 266 2.27 14.48 -2.91
C LEU A 266 3.66 13.97 -3.27
N LEU A 267 3.76 12.92 -4.10
CA LEU A 267 5.04 12.39 -4.58
C LEU A 267 5.85 13.46 -5.33
N LYS A 268 5.21 14.23 -6.22
CA LYS A 268 5.85 15.36 -6.95
C LYS A 268 6.31 16.47 -6.03
N LEU A 269 5.66 16.66 -4.89
CA LEU A 269 6.07 17.58 -3.83
C LEU A 269 7.18 17.01 -2.92
N GLY A 270 7.73 15.84 -3.26
CA GLY A 270 8.81 15.17 -2.54
C GLY A 270 8.36 14.48 -1.26
N LYS A 271 7.04 14.21 -1.08
CA LYS A 271 6.52 13.50 0.08
C LYS A 271 6.61 12.00 -0.15
N LYS A 272 7.03 11.25 0.88
CA LYS A 272 7.23 9.81 0.82
C LYS A 272 6.02 9.11 1.42
N VAL A 273 5.01 8.88 0.58
CA VAL A 273 3.71 8.32 0.96
C VAL A 273 3.43 7.10 0.10
N TRP A 274 3.05 5.98 0.72
CA TRP A 274 2.70 4.74 0.03
C TRP A 274 1.23 4.74 -0.39
N ALA A 275 0.95 4.24 -1.61
CA ALA A 275 -0.42 3.95 -2.01
C ALA A 275 -0.89 2.66 -1.34
N THR A 276 -2.08 2.68 -0.73
CA THR A 276 -2.76 1.51 -0.19
C THR A 276 -4.09 1.28 -0.90
N ALA A 277 -4.63 0.07 -0.79
CA ALA A 277 -5.95 -0.29 -1.30
C ALA A 277 -6.82 -0.77 -0.14
N GLY A 278 -8.08 -0.37 -0.12
CA GLY A 278 -9.04 -0.83 0.86
C GLY A 278 -10.46 -0.70 0.36
N SER A 279 -11.33 -1.64 0.72
CA SER A 279 -12.71 -1.59 0.29
C SER A 279 -13.63 -0.88 1.28
N ASP A 280 -13.19 -0.68 2.52
CA ASP A 280 -14.00 -0.11 3.60
C ASP A 280 -15.34 -0.87 3.72
N LYS A 281 -15.25 -2.20 3.62
CA LYS A 281 -16.45 -3.05 3.58
C LYS A 281 -17.01 -3.29 4.97
N HIS A 282 -18.30 -3.04 5.07
CA HIS A 282 -19.11 -3.29 6.28
C HIS A 282 -19.98 -4.54 6.13
N SER A 283 -19.90 -5.25 5.00
CA SER A 283 -20.75 -6.40 4.72
C SER A 283 -19.98 -7.71 4.66
N MET A 284 -19.61 -8.17 3.47
CA MET A 284 -18.86 -9.39 3.25
C MET A 284 -17.50 -9.04 2.63
N PRO A 285 -16.44 -9.80 2.89
CA PRO A 285 -15.20 -9.66 2.14
C PRO A 285 -15.47 -9.78 0.63
N ASN A 286 -14.71 -9.07 -0.16
CA ASN A 286 -14.77 -9.07 -1.61
C ASN A 286 -13.39 -8.78 -2.20
N THR A 287 -13.29 -8.71 -3.52
CA THR A 287 -12.04 -8.46 -4.23
C THR A 287 -12.01 -7.10 -4.92
N ASP A 288 -12.78 -6.13 -4.42
CA ASP A 288 -12.95 -4.82 -5.05
C ASP A 288 -11.71 -3.93 -4.94
N ALA A 289 -10.92 -4.10 -3.85
CA ALA A 289 -9.74 -3.26 -3.57
C ALA A 289 -8.61 -4.07 -2.90
N LEU A 290 -8.11 -5.10 -3.60
CA LEU A 290 -7.02 -5.93 -3.09
C LEU A 290 -5.69 -5.19 -3.06
N SER A 291 -4.86 -5.56 -2.11
CA SER A 291 -3.41 -5.31 -2.07
C SER A 291 -2.66 -6.60 -2.36
N THR A 292 -1.46 -6.50 -2.92
CA THR A 292 -0.55 -7.64 -3.15
C THR A 292 0.75 -7.43 -2.40
N VAL A 293 1.19 -8.45 -1.67
CA VAL A 293 2.45 -8.44 -0.94
C VAL A 293 3.27 -9.68 -1.27
N TYR A 294 4.59 -9.53 -1.36
CA TYR A 294 5.52 -10.66 -1.50
C TYR A 294 6.15 -10.98 -0.16
N SER A 295 5.87 -12.15 0.40
CA SER A 295 6.42 -12.62 1.67
C SER A 295 6.82 -14.09 1.62
N THR A 296 7.57 -14.56 2.62
CA THR A 296 8.13 -15.92 2.64
C THR A 296 7.12 -16.95 3.18
N ALA A 297 6.09 -16.49 3.88
CA ALA A 297 5.02 -17.34 4.38
C ALA A 297 3.65 -16.70 4.17
N LYS A 298 2.60 -17.51 4.13
CA LYS A 298 1.21 -17.08 4.22
C LYS A 298 0.89 -16.78 5.69
N ASP A 299 1.29 -15.60 6.14
CA ASP A 299 1.15 -15.16 7.52
C ASP A 299 0.90 -13.64 7.57
N ALA A 300 -0.23 -13.23 8.13
CA ALA A 300 -0.64 -11.82 8.15
C ALA A 300 0.34 -10.93 8.92
N LYS A 301 1.03 -11.45 9.95
CA LYS A 301 2.07 -10.70 10.67
C LYS A 301 3.28 -10.43 9.78
N GLU A 302 3.71 -11.42 8.99
CA GLU A 302 4.80 -11.24 8.04
C GLU A 302 4.40 -10.26 6.93
N HIS A 303 3.19 -10.39 6.39
CA HIS A 303 2.66 -9.44 5.41
C HIS A 303 2.71 -8.01 5.94
N PHE A 304 2.33 -7.80 7.21
CA PHE A 304 2.34 -6.49 7.82
C PHE A 304 3.74 -5.88 7.93
N GLU A 305 4.79 -6.67 8.14
CA GLU A 305 6.18 -6.15 8.11
C GLU A 305 6.52 -5.51 6.77
N HIS A 306 6.06 -6.07 5.65
CA HIS A 306 6.22 -5.49 4.31
C HIS A 306 5.38 -4.22 4.14
N PHE A 307 4.15 -4.20 4.65
CA PHE A 307 3.30 -3.00 4.63
C PHE A 307 3.93 -1.82 5.36
N LYS A 308 4.54 -2.05 6.52
CA LYS A 308 5.22 -1.00 7.32
C LYS A 308 6.40 -0.32 6.63
N VAL A 309 6.94 -0.94 5.61
CA VAL A 309 8.09 -0.39 4.85
C VAL A 309 7.76 -0.05 3.39
N GLY A 310 6.49 -0.24 2.98
CA GLY A 310 6.03 0.09 1.63
C GLY A 310 6.42 -0.93 0.55
N ASP A 311 6.89 -2.13 0.93
CA ASP A 311 7.25 -3.21 0.01
C ASP A 311 6.01 -4.05 -0.36
N PHE A 312 5.04 -3.40 -0.96
CA PHE A 312 3.77 -3.99 -1.39
C PHE A 312 3.17 -3.23 -2.58
N VAL A 313 2.14 -3.78 -3.18
CA VAL A 313 1.41 -3.22 -4.32
C VAL A 313 -0.01 -2.85 -3.89
N CYS A 314 -0.44 -1.65 -4.24
CA CYS A 314 -1.83 -1.24 -4.21
C CYS A 314 -2.52 -1.80 -5.45
N GLY A 315 -3.26 -2.89 -5.31
CA GLY A 315 -3.93 -3.58 -6.42
C GLY A 315 -3.67 -5.10 -6.44
N PRO A 316 -4.46 -5.82 -7.27
CA PRO A 316 -4.50 -7.29 -7.32
C PRO A 316 -3.47 -7.90 -8.29
N VAL A 317 -2.33 -7.27 -8.50
CA VAL A 317 -1.30 -7.72 -9.45
C VAL A 317 0.06 -7.67 -8.78
N GLY A 318 0.84 -8.73 -8.90
CA GLY A 318 2.20 -8.77 -8.42
C GLY A 318 3.12 -7.87 -9.24
N ILE A 319 3.74 -6.92 -8.57
CA ILE A 319 4.82 -6.07 -9.09
C ILE A 319 6.01 -6.23 -8.16
N ARG A 320 7.17 -6.58 -8.75
CA ARG A 320 8.46 -6.56 -8.05
C ARG A 320 9.32 -5.49 -8.69
N MET A 321 10.02 -4.69 -7.93
CA MET A 321 10.90 -3.64 -8.45
C MET A 321 12.12 -3.47 -7.56
N THR A 322 13.28 -3.29 -8.19
CA THR A 322 14.53 -2.94 -7.51
C THR A 322 15.29 -1.84 -8.25
N ILE A 323 16.07 -1.06 -7.51
CA ILE A 323 17.13 -0.17 -8.02
C ILE A 323 18.34 -0.39 -7.12
N GLY A 324 19.40 -1.02 -7.67
CA GLY A 324 20.44 -1.59 -6.84
C GLY A 324 19.88 -2.64 -5.88
N ASP A 325 20.20 -2.51 -4.59
CA ASP A 325 19.69 -3.39 -3.53
C ASP A 325 18.35 -2.90 -2.92
N ALA A 326 17.85 -1.75 -3.35
CA ALA A 326 16.61 -1.17 -2.83
C ALA A 326 15.38 -1.82 -3.47
N VAL A 327 14.36 -2.13 -2.66
CA VAL A 327 13.03 -2.60 -3.08
C VAL A 327 12.00 -1.49 -2.95
N MET A 328 10.76 -1.72 -3.39
CA MET A 328 9.64 -0.77 -3.24
C MET A 328 9.55 -0.23 -1.81
N GLY A 329 9.12 1.02 -1.68
CA GLY A 329 8.97 1.69 -0.38
C GLY A 329 10.27 2.25 0.21
N SER A 330 11.43 1.97 -0.37
CA SER A 330 12.75 2.35 0.14
C SER A 330 13.40 3.49 -0.64
N GLU A 331 14.64 3.82 -0.28
CA GLU A 331 15.42 4.89 -0.87
C GLU A 331 16.82 4.39 -1.31
N THR A 332 17.30 4.90 -2.45
CA THR A 332 18.66 4.65 -2.91
C THR A 332 19.13 5.74 -3.87
N SER A 333 20.44 5.85 -4.11
CA SER A 333 20.96 6.68 -5.19
C SER A 333 20.71 6.03 -6.56
N PHE A 334 20.21 6.80 -7.52
CA PHE A 334 19.97 6.32 -8.88
C PHE A 334 21.18 6.42 -9.81
N ALA A 335 22.26 7.07 -9.38
CA ALA A 335 23.45 7.28 -10.20
C ALA A 335 24.07 5.96 -10.66
N GLY A 336 24.10 5.74 -11.98
CA GLY A 336 24.67 4.54 -12.60
C GLY A 336 23.91 3.25 -12.33
N GLN A 337 22.67 3.32 -11.84
CA GLN A 337 21.83 2.17 -11.54
C GLN A 337 20.85 1.85 -12.68
N ARG A 338 20.23 0.68 -12.59
CA ARG A 338 19.09 0.28 -13.42
C ARG A 338 17.84 0.10 -12.56
N VAL A 339 16.71 0.45 -13.12
CA VAL A 339 15.39 0.09 -12.58
C VAL A 339 15.04 -1.27 -13.17
N ILE A 340 14.96 -2.30 -12.34
CA ILE A 340 14.61 -3.65 -12.75
C ILE A 340 13.26 -3.98 -12.13
N PHE A 341 12.31 -4.44 -12.93
CA PHE A 341 10.98 -4.77 -12.41
C PHE A 341 10.35 -5.92 -13.18
N SER A 342 9.40 -6.57 -12.53
CA SER A 342 8.56 -7.59 -13.14
C SER A 342 7.09 -7.40 -12.78
N VAL A 343 6.24 -7.89 -13.66
CA VAL A 343 4.78 -7.89 -13.51
C VAL A 343 4.28 -9.31 -13.74
N GLY A 344 3.41 -9.80 -12.86
CA GLY A 344 2.84 -11.14 -12.93
C GLY A 344 1.87 -11.36 -11.77
N ASP A 345 1.65 -12.62 -11.42
CA ASP A 345 0.88 -13.02 -10.23
C ASP A 345 -0.44 -12.23 -10.07
N PHE A 346 -1.24 -12.20 -11.15
CA PHE A 346 -2.57 -11.61 -11.12
C PHE A 346 -3.49 -12.45 -10.23
N HIS A 347 -4.18 -11.81 -9.30
CA HIS A 347 -5.27 -12.47 -8.60
C HIS A 347 -6.36 -12.89 -9.60
N SER A 348 -6.99 -14.05 -9.37
CA SER A 348 -7.93 -14.64 -10.32
C SER A 348 -9.13 -13.73 -10.65
N SER A 349 -9.60 -12.92 -9.70
CA SER A 349 -10.68 -11.95 -9.92
C SER A 349 -10.28 -10.74 -10.77
N ALA A 350 -8.99 -10.47 -10.89
CA ALA A 350 -8.44 -9.30 -11.56
C ALA A 350 -8.04 -9.55 -13.01
N TYR A 351 -7.92 -10.80 -13.39
CA TYR A 351 -7.52 -11.18 -14.74
C TYR A 351 -8.74 -11.44 -15.64
N ASN A 352 -8.79 -10.75 -16.77
CA ASN A 352 -9.76 -11.04 -17.82
C ASN A 352 -9.01 -11.35 -19.13
N PRO A 353 -9.13 -12.58 -19.69
CA PRO A 353 -8.39 -13.00 -20.88
C PRO A 353 -8.78 -12.23 -22.15
N THR A 354 -9.86 -11.47 -22.15
CA THR A 354 -10.29 -10.62 -23.27
C THR A 354 -9.79 -9.19 -23.18
N HIS A 355 -9.19 -8.83 -22.05
CA HIS A 355 -8.67 -7.49 -21.81
C HIS A 355 -7.19 -7.38 -22.19
N LYS A 356 -6.74 -6.17 -22.45
CA LYS A 356 -5.35 -5.82 -22.70
C LYS A 356 -4.81 -5.03 -21.53
N TYR A 357 -3.64 -5.40 -21.10
CA TYR A 357 -2.96 -4.74 -19.99
C TYR A 357 -1.70 -4.06 -20.47
N ARG A 358 -1.41 -2.90 -19.91
CA ARG A 358 -0.21 -2.13 -20.20
C ARG A 358 0.52 -1.83 -18.90
N VAL A 359 1.83 -2.09 -18.91
CA VAL A 359 2.74 -1.68 -17.85
C VAL A 359 3.34 -0.32 -18.18
N GLU A 360 3.43 0.55 -17.19
CA GLU A 360 4.07 1.86 -17.30
C GLU A 360 5.05 2.06 -16.14
N LEU A 361 6.23 2.62 -16.45
CA LEU A 361 7.18 3.08 -15.44
C LEU A 361 7.11 4.60 -15.37
N HIS A 362 6.84 5.11 -14.18
CA HIS A 362 6.61 6.53 -13.91
C HIS A 362 7.73 7.13 -13.06
N THR A 363 8.00 8.42 -13.29
CA THR A 363 8.82 9.29 -12.46
C THR A 363 8.04 10.56 -12.08
N ASP A 364 8.66 11.48 -11.34
CA ASP A 364 8.14 12.84 -11.13
C ASP A 364 7.92 13.62 -12.44
N LYS A 365 8.62 13.24 -13.52
CA LYS A 365 8.53 13.87 -14.85
C LYS A 365 7.48 13.22 -15.77
N GLY A 366 6.85 12.12 -15.35
CA GLY A 366 5.86 11.37 -16.10
C GLY A 366 6.31 9.96 -16.49
N ILE A 367 5.68 9.40 -17.53
CA ILE A 367 5.95 8.04 -18.03
C ILE A 367 7.30 8.04 -18.77
N VAL A 368 8.20 7.14 -18.37
CA VAL A 368 9.51 6.96 -19.00
C VAL A 368 9.63 5.63 -19.77
N PHE A 369 8.71 4.70 -19.49
CA PHE A 369 8.60 3.42 -20.21
C PHE A 369 7.13 3.01 -20.25
N SER A 370 6.70 2.38 -21.35
CA SER A 370 5.33 1.86 -21.51
C SER A 370 5.33 0.69 -22.48
N GLN A 371 4.71 -0.43 -22.11
CA GLN A 371 4.58 -1.61 -22.95
C GLN A 371 3.28 -2.37 -22.68
N GLU A 372 2.63 -2.84 -23.75
CA GLU A 372 1.51 -3.79 -23.65
C GLU A 372 2.03 -5.17 -23.19
N LEU A 373 1.29 -5.84 -22.31
CA LEU A 373 1.58 -7.20 -21.88
C LEU A 373 0.96 -8.17 -22.89
N GLU A 374 1.78 -9.02 -23.50
CA GLU A 374 1.31 -10.01 -24.49
C GLU A 374 0.56 -11.16 -23.80
N ASP A 375 1.08 -11.64 -22.68
CA ASP A 375 0.48 -12.71 -21.88
C ASP A 375 0.60 -12.37 -20.37
N PRO A 376 -0.41 -11.74 -19.78
CA PRO A 376 -0.39 -11.37 -18.37
C PRO A 376 -0.48 -12.56 -17.40
N THR A 377 -0.67 -13.81 -17.92
CA THR A 377 -0.60 -15.03 -17.09
C THR A 377 0.84 -15.46 -16.80
N GLN A 378 1.82 -14.84 -17.43
CA GLN A 378 3.25 -15.10 -17.21
C GLN A 378 3.92 -13.89 -16.58
N THR A 379 4.91 -14.14 -15.74
CA THR A 379 5.76 -13.05 -15.24
C THR A 379 6.63 -12.50 -16.36
N VAL A 380 6.52 -11.20 -16.59
CA VAL A 380 7.31 -10.46 -17.59
C VAL A 380 8.28 -9.54 -16.88
N TYR A 381 9.53 -9.49 -17.36
CA TYR A 381 10.62 -8.72 -16.77
C TYR A 381 11.03 -7.56 -17.65
N PHE A 382 11.39 -6.45 -17.02
CA PHE A 382 11.84 -5.23 -17.66
C PHE A 382 13.04 -4.63 -16.94
N ALA A 383 13.89 -3.95 -17.69
CA ALA A 383 15.01 -3.21 -17.13
C ALA A 383 15.23 -1.92 -17.92
N VAL A 384 15.37 -0.80 -17.22
CA VAL A 384 15.55 0.54 -17.77
C VAL A 384 16.70 1.23 -17.03
N ASP A 385 17.56 1.95 -17.73
CA ASP A 385 18.60 2.74 -17.07
C ASP A 385 17.94 3.86 -16.23
N ALA A 386 18.38 4.03 -14.99
CA ALA A 386 17.83 5.03 -14.12
C ALA A 386 18.35 6.44 -14.47
N ASP A 387 17.43 7.43 -14.57
CA ASP A 387 17.79 8.85 -14.60
C ASP A 387 18.18 9.28 -13.18
N GLU A 388 19.44 9.65 -12.97
CA GLU A 388 19.95 10.14 -11.69
C GLU A 388 19.23 11.38 -11.17
N ASN A 389 18.53 12.11 -12.05
CA ASN A 389 17.77 13.31 -11.72
C ASN A 389 16.28 13.03 -11.45
N ALA A 390 15.78 11.83 -11.64
CA ALA A 390 14.43 11.46 -11.24
C ALA A 390 14.28 11.49 -9.71
N ALA A 391 13.13 11.92 -9.21
CA ALA A 391 12.86 11.94 -7.77
C ALA A 391 12.46 10.56 -7.25
N PHE A 392 11.78 9.78 -8.07
CA PHE A 392 11.33 8.43 -7.75
C PHE A 392 11.08 7.63 -9.04
N TYR A 393 10.97 6.31 -8.89
CA TYR A 393 10.37 5.40 -9.87
C TYR A 393 9.24 4.60 -9.23
N ARG A 394 8.16 4.39 -9.99
CA ARG A 394 7.06 3.49 -9.63
C ARG A 394 6.50 2.81 -10.88
N VAL A 395 5.97 1.61 -10.71
CA VAL A 395 5.32 0.83 -11.78
C VAL A 395 3.82 0.93 -11.66
N GLU A 396 3.13 1.10 -12.77
CA GLU A 396 1.66 1.09 -12.86
C GLU A 396 1.19 0.08 -13.88
N ILE A 397 0.07 -0.56 -13.60
CA ILE A 397 -0.62 -1.47 -14.53
C ILE A 397 -1.98 -0.87 -14.87
N HIS A 398 -2.25 -0.78 -16.17
CA HIS A 398 -3.50 -0.26 -16.71
C HIS A 398 -4.21 -1.32 -17.56
N ASP A 399 -5.49 -1.51 -17.33
CA ASP A 399 -6.37 -2.21 -18.26
C ASP A 399 -6.78 -1.24 -19.37
N THR A 400 -6.19 -1.42 -20.55
CA THR A 400 -6.41 -0.52 -21.68
C THR A 400 -7.72 -0.76 -22.41
N THR A 401 -8.34 -1.92 -22.22
CA THR A 401 -9.64 -2.26 -22.81
C THR A 401 -10.76 -1.45 -22.18
N VAL A 402 -10.78 -1.39 -20.86
CA VAL A 402 -11.79 -0.64 -20.10
C VAL A 402 -11.28 0.71 -19.59
N LYS A 403 -10.01 1.04 -19.85
CA LYS A 403 -9.34 2.30 -19.48
C LYS A 403 -9.33 2.55 -17.97
N LEU A 404 -8.98 1.54 -17.21
CA LEU A 404 -8.90 1.59 -15.76
C LEU A 404 -7.47 1.37 -15.28
N MET A 405 -7.09 2.05 -14.23
CA MET A 405 -5.91 1.76 -13.44
C MET A 405 -6.15 0.46 -12.66
N HIS A 406 -5.19 -0.46 -12.71
CA HIS A 406 -5.37 -1.82 -12.21
C HIS A 406 -4.47 -2.15 -11.01
N ALA A 407 -3.24 -1.66 -11.01
CA ALA A 407 -2.34 -1.77 -9.86
C ALA A 407 -1.29 -0.66 -9.85
N LEU A 408 -0.78 -0.34 -8.66
CA LEU A 408 0.25 0.65 -8.39
C LEU A 408 1.33 0.05 -7.50
N GLY A 409 2.55 -0.07 -8.01
CA GLY A 409 3.72 -0.35 -7.20
C GLY A 409 4.13 0.88 -6.38
N ASN A 410 4.52 0.69 -5.13
CA ASN A 410 5.03 1.77 -4.32
C ASN A 410 6.39 2.27 -4.83
N PRO A 411 6.70 3.57 -4.69
CA PRO A 411 7.91 4.15 -5.23
C PRO A 411 9.19 3.65 -4.56
N ILE A 412 10.29 3.65 -5.31
CA ILE A 412 11.65 3.77 -4.78
C ILE A 412 12.08 5.22 -4.98
N TRP A 413 12.56 5.89 -3.94
CA TRP A 413 12.95 7.29 -3.97
C TRP A 413 14.45 7.48 -4.14
N ASN A 414 14.83 8.55 -4.82
CA ASN A 414 16.22 8.93 -5.04
C ASN A 414 16.76 9.70 -3.83
N VAL A 415 17.87 9.23 -3.26
CA VAL A 415 18.68 10.02 -2.33
C VAL A 415 19.79 10.70 -3.11
N LYS A 416 19.81 12.04 -3.05
CA LYS A 416 20.82 12.89 -3.72
C LYS A 416 22.03 13.12 -2.83
#